data_1a465633677e42b26de6cad8ff48424c
#
_entry.id   1a465633677e42b26de6cad8ff48424c
#
_cell.length_a   1.000
_cell.length_b   1.000
_cell.length_c   1.000
_cell.angle_alpha   90.00
_cell.angle_beta   90.00
_cell.angle_gamma   90.00
#
_symmetry.space_group_name_H-M   'P 1'
#
loop_
_entity.id
_entity.type
_entity.pdbx_description
1 polymer ?
#
loop_
_entity_poly.entity_id
_entity_poly.type
_entity_poly.pdbx_seq_one_letter_code
_entity_poly.pdbx_strand_id
1 'polypeptide(L)'
;MNAIGPALSLFDPTPAVAARSPDPLRDLPETDNSPGAPERLLRINAEMRARPWPAPYDATRHVIRFGDARDLSWIPSESVHLVVTSPPYFNLKPYESEASGRQLGRIGDYEAFLGELDKAWSECARVLVPGGRICCVIGDVLVPRRAGGRHWVLPLPADIQVRSRRVGLDNLTPILWFKIANRTNEAGGGSAGFYGKPYQPGAVIKNDHEHILMLRKPGGYRQTSMVQKALSMMQRDEMDAWMRPVWSDIRGASLRQGHPAPYPVELAERLIRMFSFAGDLVLDPFAGSGSTAVAAVRTGRNSISVEIENSYIGMARGRVLKEIANVARCGVQAATAHLTVER
;
A
#
# COMPACT_ATOMS: atom_id res chain seq x y z
N MET A 1 35.10 40.57 -52.94
CA MET A 1 35.53 39.17 -53.01
C MET A 1 34.52 38.39 -52.11
N ASN A 2 33.58 37.75 -52.79
CA ASN A 2 32.50 37.02 -52.14
C ASN A 2 32.98 35.60 -51.85
N ALA A 3 32.93 35.15 -50.56
CA ALA A 3 33.12 33.77 -50.19
C ALA A 3 31.75 33.10 -50.07
N ILE A 4 31.47 32.19 -50.99
CA ILE A 4 30.29 31.34 -51.01
C ILE A 4 30.56 30.20 -50.03
N GLY A 5 29.74 30.09 -48.96
CA GLY A 5 29.75 28.95 -48.04
C GLY A 5 29.19 27.68 -48.70
N PRO A 6 29.57 26.48 -48.23
CA PRO A 6 29.19 25.24 -48.88
C PRO A 6 27.70 24.94 -48.74
N ALA A 7 27.11 24.49 -49.85
CA ALA A 7 25.71 24.05 -49.94
C ALA A 7 25.45 22.82 -49.05
N LEU A 8 24.40 22.85 -48.26
CA LEU A 8 23.87 21.70 -47.51
C LEU A 8 23.40 20.61 -48.49
N SER A 9 23.94 19.41 -48.33
CA SER A 9 23.57 18.23 -49.09
C SER A 9 22.14 17.79 -48.74
N LEU A 10 21.30 17.68 -49.76
CA LEU A 10 19.89 17.26 -49.66
C LEU A 10 19.69 15.73 -49.45
N PHE A 11 20.74 15.01 -49.09
CA PHE A 11 20.71 13.54 -48.88
C PHE A 11 21.38 13.13 -47.56
N ASP A 12 20.91 13.70 -46.44
CA ASP A 12 21.14 13.03 -45.16
C ASP A 12 20.20 11.83 -45.06
N PRO A 13 20.70 10.63 -44.82
CA PRO A 13 19.84 9.47 -44.64
C PRO A 13 18.96 9.68 -43.40
N THR A 14 17.65 9.68 -43.62
CA THR A 14 16.66 9.64 -42.55
C THR A 14 17.09 8.58 -41.56
N PRO A 15 17.20 8.86 -40.22
CA PRO A 15 17.58 7.84 -39.26
C PRO A 15 16.58 6.71 -39.39
N ALA A 16 17.11 5.50 -39.63
CA ALA A 16 16.31 4.28 -39.71
C ALA A 16 15.48 4.20 -38.44
N VAL A 17 14.15 4.27 -38.59
CA VAL A 17 13.21 3.95 -37.51
C VAL A 17 13.56 2.55 -37.05
N ALA A 18 14.19 2.43 -35.89
CA ALA A 18 14.51 1.14 -35.31
C ALA A 18 13.21 0.33 -35.28
N ALA A 19 13.21 -0.80 -35.95
CA ALA A 19 12.06 -1.70 -36.03
C ALA A 19 11.63 -1.96 -34.59
N ARG A 20 10.43 -1.49 -34.20
CA ARG A 20 9.86 -1.77 -32.89
C ARG A 20 9.81 -3.27 -32.75
N SER A 21 10.52 -3.81 -31.77
CA SER A 21 10.44 -5.24 -31.49
C SER A 21 8.95 -5.62 -31.28
N PRO A 22 8.53 -6.79 -31.76
CA PRO A 22 7.11 -7.20 -31.71
C PRO A 22 6.58 -7.04 -30.27
N ASP A 23 5.30 -6.68 -30.17
CA ASP A 23 4.62 -6.55 -28.86
C ASP A 23 4.54 -7.95 -28.23
N PRO A 24 5.22 -8.19 -27.10
CA PRO A 24 5.27 -9.52 -26.50
C PRO A 24 3.92 -9.99 -25.92
N LEU A 25 2.94 -9.07 -25.82
CA LEU A 25 1.60 -9.38 -25.33
C LEU A 25 0.62 -9.79 -26.45
N ARG A 26 0.96 -9.50 -27.72
CA ARG A 26 0.05 -9.66 -28.86
C ARG A 26 -0.42 -11.09 -29.07
N ASP A 27 0.48 -12.05 -28.85
CA ASP A 27 0.23 -13.46 -29.16
C ASP A 27 -0.08 -14.28 -27.89
N LEU A 28 -0.45 -13.63 -26.78
CA LEU A 28 -0.88 -14.33 -25.58
C LEU A 28 -2.25 -14.97 -25.81
N PRO A 29 -2.43 -16.28 -25.57
CA PRO A 29 -3.70 -16.95 -25.63
C PRO A 29 -4.65 -16.45 -24.52
N GLU A 30 -5.94 -16.66 -24.64
CA GLU A 30 -6.91 -16.35 -23.57
C GLU A 30 -6.61 -17.11 -22.28
N THR A 31 -6.18 -18.36 -22.40
CA THR A 31 -5.76 -19.21 -21.28
C THR A 31 -4.50 -19.99 -21.66
N ASP A 32 -3.64 -20.24 -20.69
CA ASP A 32 -2.45 -21.05 -20.88
C ASP A 32 -2.18 -21.87 -19.62
N ASN A 33 -2.42 -23.16 -19.74
CA ASN A 33 -2.19 -24.15 -18.69
C ASN A 33 -0.95 -25.03 -18.98
N SER A 34 -0.12 -24.65 -19.96
CA SER A 34 1.11 -25.41 -20.27
C SER A 34 2.14 -25.30 -19.13
N PRO A 35 2.97 -26.31 -18.90
CA PRO A 35 4.02 -26.27 -17.89
C PRO A 35 4.99 -25.08 -18.04
N GLY A 36 5.19 -24.60 -19.29
CA GLY A 36 6.08 -23.46 -19.58
C GLY A 36 5.41 -22.08 -19.48
N ALA A 37 4.10 -22.02 -19.14
CA ALA A 37 3.37 -20.75 -19.05
C ALA A 37 3.98 -19.78 -18.03
N PRO A 38 4.37 -20.20 -16.80
CA PRO A 38 4.96 -19.28 -15.82
C PRO A 38 6.26 -18.64 -16.31
N GLU A 39 7.15 -19.41 -16.91
CA GLU A 39 8.44 -18.94 -17.45
C GLU A 39 8.24 -17.97 -18.61
N ARG A 40 7.26 -18.23 -19.48
CA ARG A 40 6.90 -17.33 -20.57
C ARG A 40 6.37 -16.01 -20.02
N LEU A 41 5.45 -16.04 -19.05
CA LEU A 41 4.91 -14.85 -18.43
C LEU A 41 5.97 -14.03 -17.68
N LEU A 42 6.91 -14.68 -16.99
CA LEU A 42 8.03 -14.02 -16.33
C LEU A 42 8.93 -13.26 -17.32
N ARG A 43 9.24 -13.87 -18.46
CA ARG A 43 10.02 -13.23 -19.52
C ARG A 43 9.29 -12.02 -20.09
N ILE A 44 8.00 -12.17 -20.42
CA ILE A 44 7.17 -11.06 -20.91
C ILE A 44 7.12 -9.94 -19.87
N ASN A 45 6.90 -10.26 -18.60
CA ASN A 45 6.90 -9.26 -17.53
C ASN A 45 8.22 -8.47 -17.46
N ALA A 46 9.35 -9.15 -17.54
CA ALA A 46 10.67 -8.50 -17.52
C ALA A 46 10.82 -7.48 -18.66
N GLU A 47 10.36 -7.82 -19.87
CA GLU A 47 10.34 -6.89 -20.99
C GLU A 47 9.37 -5.73 -20.79
N MET A 48 8.16 -5.99 -20.27
CA MET A 48 7.11 -5.00 -20.08
C MET A 48 7.39 -4.02 -18.92
N ARG A 49 8.31 -4.34 -18.01
CA ARG A 49 8.77 -3.39 -16.98
C ARG A 49 9.48 -2.16 -17.57
N ALA A 50 10.09 -2.29 -18.74
CA ALA A 50 10.82 -1.23 -19.43
C ALA A 50 10.05 -0.61 -20.60
N ARG A 51 8.76 -0.92 -20.75
CA ARG A 51 7.91 -0.45 -21.85
C ARG A 51 6.62 0.17 -21.33
N PRO A 52 5.97 1.07 -22.11
CA PRO A 52 4.59 1.47 -21.83
C PRO A 52 3.67 0.26 -21.97
N TRP A 53 2.69 0.17 -21.08
CA TRP A 53 1.68 -0.89 -21.15
C TRP A 53 0.62 -0.56 -22.19
N PRO A 54 -0.01 -1.56 -22.82
CA PRO A 54 -1.10 -1.33 -23.76
C PRO A 54 -2.41 -0.99 -23.04
N ALA A 55 -3.33 -0.35 -23.74
CA ALA A 55 -4.70 -0.19 -23.26
C ALA A 55 -5.35 -1.56 -22.95
N PRO A 56 -6.15 -1.66 -21.91
CA PRO A 56 -6.61 -0.62 -21.00
C PRO A 56 -5.68 -0.38 -19.78
N TYR A 57 -4.45 -0.90 -19.77
CA TYR A 57 -3.53 -0.83 -18.64
C TYR A 57 -2.54 0.34 -18.74
N ASP A 58 -2.60 1.12 -19.80
CA ASP A 58 -1.74 2.28 -20.07
C ASP A 58 -2.05 3.48 -19.18
N ALA A 59 -3.21 3.50 -18.54
CA ALA A 59 -3.66 4.58 -17.69
C ALA A 59 -4.26 4.08 -16.36
N THR A 60 -4.08 4.87 -15.30
CA THR A 60 -4.65 4.61 -13.98
C THR A 60 -5.47 5.79 -13.47
N ARG A 61 -6.40 5.53 -12.56
CA ARG A 61 -7.25 6.53 -11.91
C ARG A 61 -7.09 6.46 -10.40
N HIS A 62 -6.89 7.62 -9.78
CA HIS A 62 -6.68 7.76 -8.35
C HIS A 62 -7.70 8.75 -7.80
N VAL A 63 -8.37 8.37 -6.72
CA VAL A 63 -9.33 9.21 -6.03
C VAL A 63 -8.84 9.43 -4.61
N ILE A 64 -8.79 10.67 -4.15
CA ILE A 64 -8.61 11.02 -2.73
C ILE A 64 -9.90 11.71 -2.30
N ARG A 65 -10.58 11.14 -1.31
CA ARG A 65 -11.85 11.66 -0.84
C ARG A 65 -11.80 12.01 0.64
N PHE A 66 -12.32 13.19 0.97
CA PHE A 66 -12.65 13.52 2.35
C PHE A 66 -13.81 12.65 2.82
N GLY A 67 -13.60 11.86 3.88
CA GLY A 67 -14.63 10.92 4.31
C GLY A 67 -14.25 10.15 5.56
N ASP A 68 -15.19 9.35 6.00
CA ASP A 68 -15.05 8.47 7.16
C ASP A 68 -14.98 7.02 6.69
N ALA A 69 -13.97 6.29 7.14
CA ALA A 69 -13.77 4.87 6.81
C ALA A 69 -14.96 3.98 7.19
N ARG A 70 -15.83 4.44 8.12
CA ARG A 70 -17.03 3.73 8.57
C ARG A 70 -18.22 3.89 7.61
N ASP A 71 -18.12 4.77 6.63
CA ASP A 71 -19.13 5.01 5.60
C ASP A 71 -18.50 5.05 4.21
N LEU A 72 -18.44 3.90 3.57
CA LEU A 72 -18.00 3.72 2.19
C LEU A 72 -19.17 3.40 1.27
N SER A 73 -20.41 3.78 1.63
CA SER A 73 -21.65 3.47 0.90
C SER A 73 -21.63 3.90 -0.58
N TRP A 74 -20.84 4.92 -0.90
CA TRP A 74 -20.61 5.42 -2.26
C TRP A 74 -19.70 4.52 -3.12
N ILE A 75 -18.98 3.57 -2.51
CA ILE A 75 -18.21 2.56 -3.24
C ILE A 75 -19.12 1.34 -3.46
N PRO A 76 -19.31 0.89 -4.70
CA PRO A 76 -20.12 -0.29 -4.97
C PRO A 76 -19.59 -1.53 -4.24
N SER A 77 -20.50 -2.42 -3.81
CA SER A 77 -20.11 -3.71 -3.26
C SER A 77 -19.32 -4.51 -4.29
N GLU A 78 -18.34 -5.28 -3.81
CA GLU A 78 -17.54 -6.19 -4.63
C GLU A 78 -16.83 -5.52 -5.83
N SER A 79 -16.36 -4.27 -5.63
CA SER A 79 -15.64 -3.49 -6.65
C SER A 79 -14.15 -3.29 -6.36
N VAL A 80 -13.73 -3.49 -5.11
CA VAL A 80 -12.34 -3.31 -4.65
C VAL A 80 -11.63 -4.66 -4.63
N HIS A 81 -10.39 -4.70 -5.13
CA HIS A 81 -9.62 -5.94 -5.24
C HIS A 81 -8.68 -6.18 -4.06
N LEU A 82 -8.18 -5.10 -3.48
CA LEU A 82 -7.24 -5.14 -2.37
C LEU A 82 -7.44 -3.92 -1.47
N VAL A 83 -7.38 -4.13 -0.16
CA VAL A 83 -7.24 -3.06 0.83
C VAL A 83 -5.82 -3.10 1.40
N VAL A 84 -5.11 -1.96 1.37
CA VAL A 84 -3.81 -1.79 2.04
C VAL A 84 -3.90 -0.56 2.91
N THR A 85 -3.79 -0.72 4.22
CA THR A 85 -4.10 0.35 5.15
C THR A 85 -3.38 0.20 6.50
N SER A 86 -3.37 1.29 7.27
CA SER A 86 -2.98 1.32 8.67
C SER A 86 -3.99 2.19 9.43
N PRO A 87 -4.89 1.60 10.23
CA PRO A 87 -5.88 2.34 10.98
C PRO A 87 -5.21 3.20 12.07
N PRO A 88 -5.89 4.21 12.61
CA PRO A 88 -5.37 4.96 13.75
C PRO A 88 -5.12 4.03 14.94
N TYR A 89 -4.02 4.26 15.65
CA TYR A 89 -3.70 3.54 16.88
C TYR A 89 -4.51 4.15 18.05
N PHE A 90 -4.98 3.30 18.94
CA PHE A 90 -5.71 3.74 20.12
C PHE A 90 -4.86 4.65 21.01
N ASN A 91 -5.28 5.90 21.21
CA ASN A 91 -4.66 6.91 22.08
C ASN A 91 -3.13 7.07 22.00
N LEU A 92 -2.48 6.52 20.96
CA LEU A 92 -1.03 6.51 20.87
C LEU A 92 -0.45 7.88 20.47
N LYS A 93 -1.21 8.68 19.70
CA LYS A 93 -0.75 9.96 19.16
C LYS A 93 -1.86 11.01 19.20
N PRO A 94 -1.56 12.26 19.58
CA PRO A 94 -2.48 13.35 19.39
C PRO A 94 -2.61 13.60 17.87
N TYR A 95 -3.71 13.17 17.30
CA TYR A 95 -4.11 13.64 15.98
C TYR A 95 -4.68 15.05 16.18
N GLU A 96 -3.94 16.09 15.74
CA GLU A 96 -4.44 17.44 15.68
C GLU A 96 -5.54 17.47 14.61
N SER A 97 -6.79 17.65 14.99
CA SER A 97 -7.89 17.61 14.05
C SER A 97 -8.92 18.69 14.28
N GLU A 98 -9.30 19.34 13.19
CA GLU A 98 -10.51 20.16 13.11
C GLU A 98 -11.78 19.29 13.10
N ALA A 99 -11.70 18.01 12.76
CA ALA A 99 -12.80 17.05 12.74
C ALA A 99 -13.10 16.48 14.12
N SER A 100 -13.22 17.34 15.13
CA SER A 100 -13.51 16.97 16.52
C SER A 100 -14.75 16.06 16.63
N GLY A 101 -14.56 14.85 17.17
CA GLY A 101 -15.61 13.87 17.45
C GLY A 101 -15.72 12.68 16.48
N ARG A 102 -15.14 12.72 15.29
CA ARG A 102 -15.17 11.59 14.31
C ARG A 102 -13.88 10.76 14.28
N GLN A 103 -12.80 11.28 14.83
CA GLN A 103 -11.49 10.63 14.84
C GLN A 103 -11.48 9.41 15.75
N LEU A 104 -11.27 8.21 15.18
CA LEU A 104 -11.21 6.96 15.93
C LEU A 104 -10.09 6.97 16.98
N GLY A 105 -8.93 7.51 16.66
CA GLY A 105 -7.79 7.58 17.58
C GLY A 105 -8.01 8.43 18.85
N ARG A 106 -9.15 9.12 18.99
CA ARG A 106 -9.53 9.91 20.17
C ARG A 106 -10.54 9.22 21.09
N ILE A 107 -11.04 8.06 20.71
CA ILE A 107 -11.98 7.31 21.53
C ILE A 107 -11.22 6.81 22.77
N GLY A 108 -11.67 7.24 23.95
CA GLY A 108 -10.97 6.98 25.22
C GLY A 108 -11.20 5.56 25.77
N ASP A 109 -12.28 4.89 25.35
CA ASP A 109 -12.60 3.51 25.71
C ASP A 109 -12.13 2.55 24.61
N TYR A 110 -11.37 1.53 24.98
CA TYR A 110 -10.74 0.61 24.03
C TYR A 110 -11.76 -0.27 23.31
N GLU A 111 -12.79 -0.78 24.02
CA GLU A 111 -13.82 -1.61 23.42
C GLU A 111 -14.71 -0.79 22.47
N ALA A 112 -15.02 0.45 22.83
CA ALA A 112 -15.73 1.37 21.95
C ALA A 112 -14.90 1.67 20.69
N PHE A 113 -13.58 1.89 20.81
CA PHE A 113 -12.67 2.05 19.69
C PHE A 113 -12.68 0.83 18.76
N LEU A 114 -12.57 -0.38 19.30
CA LEU A 114 -12.65 -1.61 18.52
C LEU A 114 -14.01 -1.77 17.83
N GLY A 115 -15.11 -1.39 18.51
CA GLY A 115 -16.45 -1.40 17.92
C GLY A 115 -16.60 -0.45 16.74
N GLU A 116 -15.95 0.71 16.78
CA GLU A 116 -15.92 1.64 15.65
C GLU A 116 -15.02 1.13 14.50
N LEU A 117 -13.91 0.48 14.81
CA LEU A 117 -13.09 -0.20 13.78
C LEU A 117 -13.85 -1.33 13.09
N ASP A 118 -14.69 -2.08 13.81
CA ASP A 118 -15.51 -3.15 13.21
C ASP A 118 -16.44 -2.61 12.11
N LYS A 119 -16.95 -1.37 12.24
CA LYS A 119 -17.74 -0.72 11.18
C LYS A 119 -16.91 -0.48 9.92
N ALA A 120 -15.68 0.00 10.09
CA ALA A 120 -14.77 0.19 8.96
C ALA A 120 -14.40 -1.14 8.29
N TRP A 121 -14.16 -2.18 9.09
CA TRP A 121 -13.88 -3.53 8.54
C TRP A 121 -15.08 -4.15 7.83
N SER A 122 -16.31 -3.89 8.31
CA SER A 122 -17.55 -4.31 7.65
C SER A 122 -17.70 -3.65 6.27
N GLU A 123 -17.43 -2.36 6.17
CA GLU A 123 -17.43 -1.64 4.89
C GLU A 123 -16.33 -2.15 3.96
N CYS A 124 -15.12 -2.39 4.46
CA CYS A 124 -14.04 -3.00 3.67
C CYS A 124 -14.45 -4.40 3.16
N ALA A 125 -15.08 -5.23 4.01
CA ALA A 125 -15.56 -6.55 3.60
C ALA A 125 -16.68 -6.47 2.54
N ARG A 126 -17.58 -5.49 2.65
CA ARG A 126 -18.65 -5.26 1.68
C ARG A 126 -18.10 -4.90 0.30
N VAL A 127 -17.17 -3.95 0.25
CA VAL A 127 -16.62 -3.43 -1.03
C VAL A 127 -15.63 -4.38 -1.70
N LEU A 128 -14.98 -5.28 -0.93
CA LEU A 128 -14.05 -6.26 -1.48
C LEU A 128 -14.76 -7.27 -2.38
N VAL A 129 -14.12 -7.61 -3.50
CA VAL A 129 -14.52 -8.76 -4.33
C VAL A 129 -14.32 -10.07 -3.55
N PRO A 130 -15.07 -11.15 -3.87
CA PRO A 130 -14.80 -12.47 -3.32
C PRO A 130 -13.34 -12.87 -3.53
N GLY A 131 -12.69 -13.40 -2.49
CA GLY A 131 -11.25 -13.71 -2.49
C GLY A 131 -10.31 -12.51 -2.32
N GLY A 132 -10.83 -11.28 -2.33
CA GLY A 132 -10.07 -10.05 -2.08
C GLY A 132 -9.49 -10.01 -0.66
N ARG A 133 -8.45 -9.22 -0.45
CA ARG A 133 -7.67 -9.20 0.80
C ARG A 133 -7.62 -7.82 1.43
N ILE A 134 -7.45 -7.82 2.76
CA ILE A 134 -7.05 -6.65 3.54
C ILE A 134 -5.65 -6.93 4.08
N CYS A 135 -4.69 -6.05 3.76
CA CYS A 135 -3.37 -5.98 4.36
C CYS A 135 -3.38 -4.81 5.34
N CYS A 136 -3.50 -5.11 6.64
CA CYS A 136 -3.59 -4.10 7.69
C CYS A 136 -2.27 -4.02 8.46
N VAL A 137 -1.57 -2.89 8.33
CA VAL A 137 -0.32 -2.60 9.03
C VAL A 137 -0.65 -2.03 10.40
N ILE A 138 -0.31 -2.75 11.48
CA ILE A 138 -0.69 -2.38 12.84
C ILE A 138 0.29 -2.94 13.88
N GLY A 139 0.55 -2.21 14.93
CA GLY A 139 1.34 -2.65 16.08
C GLY A 139 0.55 -2.71 17.37
N ASP A 140 1.13 -3.34 18.38
CA ASP A 140 0.60 -3.32 19.73
C ASP A 140 0.65 -1.90 20.31
N VAL A 141 -0.32 -1.59 21.19
CA VAL A 141 -0.37 -0.30 21.87
C VAL A 141 0.23 -0.44 23.26
N LEU A 142 1.36 0.23 23.48
CA LEU A 142 2.04 0.25 24.76
C LEU A 142 1.40 1.28 25.69
N VAL A 143 0.87 0.86 26.84
CA VAL A 143 0.35 1.75 27.87
C VAL A 143 1.47 2.01 28.87
N PRO A 144 2.01 3.25 28.94
CA PRO A 144 3.11 3.57 29.84
C PRO A 144 2.64 3.62 31.31
N ARG A 145 3.57 3.34 32.24
CA ARG A 145 3.27 3.34 33.69
C ARG A 145 2.62 4.65 34.18
N ARG A 146 3.01 5.78 33.62
CA ARG A 146 2.45 7.10 33.97
C ARG A 146 0.95 7.25 33.64
N ALA A 147 0.45 6.51 32.65
CA ALA A 147 -0.95 6.56 32.24
C ALA A 147 -1.81 5.51 32.93
N GLY A 148 -1.23 4.35 33.32
CA GLY A 148 -2.00 3.21 33.85
C GLY A 148 -1.50 2.67 35.18
N GLY A 149 -0.60 3.38 35.89
CA GLY A 149 0.01 2.92 37.15
C GLY A 149 1.00 1.76 37.00
N ARG A 150 0.87 0.99 35.94
CA ARG A 150 1.76 -0.10 35.53
C ARG A 150 1.98 -0.06 34.03
N HIS A 151 3.08 -0.62 33.53
CA HIS A 151 3.26 -0.86 32.09
C HIS A 151 2.48 -2.10 31.67
N TRP A 152 1.73 -2.00 30.56
CA TRP A 152 1.03 -3.12 29.94
C TRP A 152 0.82 -2.87 28.44
N VAL A 153 0.33 -3.87 27.73
CA VAL A 153 0.15 -3.85 26.28
C VAL A 153 -1.29 -4.17 25.94
N LEU A 154 -1.87 -3.37 25.04
CA LEU A 154 -3.12 -3.72 24.34
C LEU A 154 -2.75 -4.47 23.07
N PRO A 155 -3.16 -5.72 22.90
CA PRO A 155 -2.77 -6.56 21.76
C PRO A 155 -3.66 -6.24 20.54
N LEU A 156 -3.63 -4.99 20.08
CA LEU A 156 -4.51 -4.48 19.03
C LEU A 156 -4.50 -5.35 17.75
N PRO A 157 -3.35 -5.87 17.27
CA PRO A 157 -3.34 -6.80 16.13
C PRO A 157 -4.16 -8.07 16.38
N ALA A 158 -4.05 -8.67 17.56
CA ALA A 158 -4.80 -9.86 17.91
C ALA A 158 -6.30 -9.59 18.02
N ASP A 159 -6.69 -8.46 18.64
CA ASP A 159 -8.09 -8.06 18.77
C ASP A 159 -8.73 -7.83 17.39
N ILE A 160 -8.04 -7.17 16.47
CA ILE A 160 -8.51 -7.01 15.08
C ILE A 160 -8.69 -8.38 14.42
N GLN A 161 -7.74 -9.32 14.57
CA GLN A 161 -7.85 -10.66 13.99
C GLN A 161 -9.03 -11.46 14.57
N VAL A 162 -9.27 -11.37 15.87
CA VAL A 162 -10.41 -12.04 16.53
C VAL A 162 -11.74 -11.45 16.06
N ARG A 163 -11.82 -10.11 15.96
CA ARG A 163 -13.05 -9.40 15.62
C ARG A 163 -13.36 -9.45 14.12
N SER A 164 -12.34 -9.50 13.25
CA SER A 164 -12.53 -9.61 11.78
C SER A 164 -13.36 -10.82 11.36
N ARG A 165 -13.32 -11.93 12.13
CA ARG A 165 -14.17 -13.10 11.89
C ARG A 165 -15.66 -12.79 12.05
N ARG A 166 -16.03 -11.82 12.90
CA ARG A 166 -17.43 -11.41 13.12
C ARG A 166 -18.01 -10.68 11.91
N VAL A 167 -17.14 -10.04 11.11
CA VAL A 167 -17.51 -9.37 9.86
C VAL A 167 -17.31 -10.26 8.63
N GLY A 168 -17.09 -11.56 8.84
CA GLY A 168 -17.03 -12.56 7.78
C GLY A 168 -15.69 -12.65 7.04
N LEU A 169 -14.58 -12.19 7.63
CA LEU A 169 -13.25 -12.29 7.05
C LEU A 169 -12.47 -13.49 7.61
N ASP A 170 -11.78 -14.21 6.75
CA ASP A 170 -10.81 -15.24 7.13
C ASP A 170 -9.49 -14.59 7.55
N ASN A 171 -8.87 -15.10 8.60
CA ASN A 171 -7.49 -14.77 8.95
C ASN A 171 -6.51 -15.66 8.18
N LEU A 172 -5.48 -15.06 7.60
CA LEU A 172 -4.34 -15.73 7.00
C LEU A 172 -3.10 -15.49 7.86
N THR A 173 -2.00 -16.19 7.56
CA THR A 173 -0.72 -15.98 8.26
C THR A 173 -0.27 -14.51 8.12
N PRO A 174 -0.08 -13.78 9.21
CA PRO A 174 0.40 -12.41 9.17
C PRO A 174 1.89 -12.36 8.81
N ILE A 175 2.32 -11.20 8.33
CA ILE A 175 3.74 -10.89 8.14
C ILE A 175 4.19 -10.03 9.32
N LEU A 176 5.33 -10.34 9.91
CA LEU A 176 5.99 -9.49 10.91
C LEU A 176 6.96 -8.55 10.18
N TRP A 177 6.69 -7.27 10.24
CA TRP A 177 7.57 -6.26 9.72
C TRP A 177 8.46 -5.70 10.83
N PHE A 178 9.73 -6.09 10.82
CA PHE A 178 10.74 -5.56 11.72
C PHE A 178 11.17 -4.18 11.22
N LYS A 179 10.66 -3.14 11.89
CA LYS A 179 11.08 -1.77 11.60
C LYS A 179 12.45 -1.56 12.19
N ILE A 180 13.44 -1.23 11.40
CA ILE A 180 14.71 -0.69 11.92
C ILE A 180 14.41 0.75 12.36
N ALA A 181 13.76 0.92 13.52
CA ALA A 181 13.54 2.21 14.12
C ALA A 181 14.84 2.71 14.75
N ASN A 182 15.08 4.01 14.63
CA ASN A 182 16.17 4.65 15.36
C ASN A 182 16.06 4.31 16.85
N ARG A 183 17.14 3.82 17.42
CA ARG A 183 17.33 3.25 18.77
C ARG A 183 16.71 4.01 19.96
N THR A 184 16.13 5.17 19.78
CA THR A 184 15.89 6.11 20.89
C THR A 184 14.43 6.39 21.23
N ASN A 185 13.41 6.05 20.44
CA ASN A 185 12.15 6.77 20.59
C ASN A 185 10.83 5.97 20.71
N GLU A 186 10.80 4.66 20.66
CA GLU A 186 9.49 3.97 20.73
C GLU A 186 9.14 3.42 22.14
N ALA A 187 10.06 3.35 23.06
CA ALA A 187 9.82 2.95 24.44
C ALA A 187 9.58 4.12 25.42
N GLY A 188 9.01 5.23 24.93
CA GLY A 188 8.56 6.31 25.80
C GLY A 188 9.60 6.91 26.73
N GLY A 189 10.71 7.36 26.20
CA GLY A 189 11.65 8.22 26.93
C GLY A 189 12.56 7.48 27.93
N GLY A 190 13.82 7.59 27.68
CA GLY A 190 14.87 7.10 28.56
C GLY A 190 15.25 5.64 28.27
N SER A 191 16.51 5.44 27.92
CA SER A 191 17.09 4.12 27.95
C SER A 191 16.69 3.46 29.26
N ALA A 192 15.99 2.34 29.21
CA ALA A 192 15.93 1.45 30.37
C ALA A 192 17.39 1.16 30.70
N GLY A 193 17.90 1.82 31.72
CA GLY A 193 19.28 1.63 32.15
C GLY A 193 19.50 0.13 32.37
N PHE A 194 20.62 -0.38 31.92
CA PHE A 194 20.98 -1.76 32.21
C PHE A 194 21.21 -1.90 33.71
N TYR A 195 20.23 -2.47 34.43
CA TYR A 195 20.33 -2.70 35.87
C TYR A 195 20.85 -4.09 36.24
N GLY A 196 21.26 -4.91 35.26
CA GLY A 196 21.77 -6.26 35.47
C GLY A 196 20.75 -7.29 35.95
N LYS A 197 19.49 -6.92 36.09
CA LYS A 197 18.38 -7.80 36.52
C LYS A 197 17.18 -7.67 35.61
N PRO A 198 16.96 -8.57 34.65
CA PRO A 198 15.90 -8.45 33.64
C PRO A 198 14.48 -8.52 34.20
N TYR A 199 14.27 -9.04 35.40
CA TYR A 199 12.95 -9.16 36.04
C TYR A 199 12.59 -7.99 36.96
N GLN A 200 13.41 -6.94 37.01
CA GLN A 200 13.08 -5.76 37.83
C GLN A 200 11.87 -5.03 37.25
N PRO A 201 11.02 -4.40 38.12
CA PRO A 201 9.94 -3.56 37.65
C PRO A 201 10.46 -2.49 36.68
N GLY A 202 9.92 -2.46 35.46
CA GLY A 202 10.32 -1.53 34.41
C GLY A 202 11.19 -2.13 33.30
N ALA A 203 11.59 -3.40 33.39
CA ALA A 203 12.22 -4.09 32.25
C ALA A 203 11.16 -4.30 31.16
N VAL A 204 11.17 -3.44 30.13
CA VAL A 204 10.24 -3.49 29.02
C VAL A 204 10.98 -3.97 27.79
N ILE A 205 10.46 -5.04 27.15
CA ILE A 205 10.95 -5.49 25.86
C ILE A 205 10.52 -4.46 24.82
N LYS A 206 11.46 -4.01 23.98
CA LYS A 206 11.15 -3.07 22.91
C LYS A 206 10.20 -3.69 21.91
N ASN A 207 9.17 -2.92 21.52
CA ASN A 207 8.34 -3.23 20.38
C ASN A 207 8.92 -2.56 19.13
N ASP A 208 9.73 -3.30 18.39
CA ASP A 208 10.43 -2.85 17.18
C ASP A 208 9.86 -3.45 15.89
N HIS A 209 8.72 -4.08 15.99
CA HIS A 209 8.01 -4.67 14.87
C HIS A 209 6.54 -4.21 14.80
N GLU A 210 5.97 -4.33 13.62
CA GLU A 210 4.52 -4.24 13.36
C GLU A 210 4.05 -5.52 12.68
N HIS A 211 2.77 -5.80 12.83
CA HIS A 211 2.09 -6.86 12.11
C HIS A 211 1.49 -6.31 10.82
N ILE A 212 1.63 -7.06 9.74
CA ILE A 212 0.83 -6.89 8.54
C ILE A 212 -0.21 -8.00 8.59
N LEU A 213 -1.40 -7.68 9.11
CA LEU A 213 -2.48 -8.64 9.20
C LEU A 213 -2.99 -8.93 7.79
N MET A 214 -3.19 -10.21 7.52
CA MET A 214 -3.68 -10.71 6.24
C MET A 214 -5.09 -11.25 6.44
N LEU A 215 -6.10 -10.48 6.05
CA LEU A 215 -7.49 -10.87 6.11
C LEU A 215 -8.01 -11.11 4.69
N ARG A 216 -8.97 -12.04 4.52
CA ARG A 216 -9.50 -12.39 3.21
C ARG A 216 -11.02 -12.47 3.24
N LYS A 217 -11.70 -11.87 2.27
CA LYS A 217 -13.12 -12.13 2.02
C LYS A 217 -13.27 -13.55 1.48
N PRO A 218 -14.10 -14.42 2.07
CA PRO A 218 -14.39 -15.73 1.53
C PRO A 218 -14.89 -15.67 0.08
N GLY A 219 -14.62 -16.72 -0.68
CA GLY A 219 -15.04 -16.85 -2.07
C GLY A 219 -13.94 -17.37 -2.99
N GLY A 220 -14.29 -17.59 -4.25
CA GLY A 220 -13.36 -18.08 -5.25
C GLY A 220 -12.41 -17.00 -5.76
N TYR A 221 -11.39 -17.42 -6.51
CA TYR A 221 -10.51 -16.50 -7.20
C TYR A 221 -11.17 -16.00 -8.49
N ARG A 222 -11.09 -14.69 -8.72
CA ARG A 222 -11.56 -14.11 -9.99
C ARG A 222 -10.68 -14.56 -11.15
N GLN A 223 -11.28 -14.65 -12.32
CA GLN A 223 -10.54 -14.88 -13.56
C GLN A 223 -9.82 -13.59 -13.97
N THR A 224 -8.58 -13.73 -14.41
CA THR A 224 -7.75 -12.64 -14.93
C THR A 224 -7.26 -12.98 -16.32
N SER A 225 -7.15 -11.98 -17.21
CA SER A 225 -6.60 -12.19 -18.55
C SER A 225 -5.11 -12.58 -18.49
N MET A 226 -4.63 -13.23 -19.53
CA MET A 226 -3.21 -13.56 -19.63
C MET A 226 -2.33 -12.31 -19.71
N VAL A 227 -2.83 -11.23 -20.31
CA VAL A 227 -2.16 -9.90 -20.31
C VAL A 227 -2.03 -9.38 -18.90
N GLN A 228 -3.11 -9.39 -18.11
CA GLN A 228 -3.09 -8.97 -16.71
C GLN A 228 -2.08 -9.80 -15.89
N LYS A 229 -2.07 -11.11 -16.08
CA LYS A 229 -1.09 -12.00 -15.44
C LYS A 229 0.34 -11.63 -15.84
N ALA A 230 0.61 -11.47 -17.15
CA ALA A 230 1.93 -11.11 -17.65
C ALA A 230 2.44 -9.79 -17.06
N LEU A 231 1.58 -8.75 -17.03
CA LEU A 231 1.94 -7.44 -16.46
C LEU A 231 2.15 -7.47 -14.93
N SER A 232 1.65 -8.50 -14.25
CA SER A 232 1.62 -8.58 -12.78
C SER A 232 2.57 -9.64 -12.20
N MET A 233 3.29 -10.39 -13.04
CA MET A 233 4.23 -11.41 -12.55
C MET A 233 5.29 -10.78 -11.64
N MET A 234 5.59 -11.47 -10.55
CA MET A 234 6.73 -11.19 -9.70
C MET A 234 7.93 -12.00 -10.19
N GLN A 235 9.12 -11.42 -10.18
CA GLN A 235 10.35 -12.16 -10.50
C GLN A 235 10.68 -13.15 -9.37
N ARG A 236 11.51 -14.17 -9.65
CA ARG A 236 11.80 -15.24 -8.68
C ARG A 236 12.45 -14.71 -7.40
N ASP A 237 13.40 -13.81 -7.55
CA ASP A 237 14.09 -13.17 -6.44
C ASP A 237 13.13 -12.32 -5.57
N GLU A 238 12.18 -11.64 -6.19
CA GLU A 238 11.11 -10.92 -5.47
C GLU A 238 10.22 -11.90 -4.70
N MET A 239 9.80 -13.01 -5.32
CA MET A 239 9.01 -14.04 -4.65
C MET A 239 9.74 -14.63 -3.45
N ASP A 240 11.00 -15.02 -3.63
CA ASP A 240 11.83 -15.63 -2.58
C ASP A 240 12.06 -14.68 -1.41
N ALA A 241 12.16 -13.37 -1.67
CA ALA A 241 12.35 -12.35 -0.65
C ALA A 241 11.04 -11.96 0.05
N TRP A 242 9.92 -11.86 -0.68
CA TRP A 242 8.69 -11.26 -0.17
C TRP A 242 7.69 -12.26 0.42
N MET A 243 7.73 -13.53 -0.02
CA MET A 243 6.83 -14.58 0.51
C MET A 243 7.31 -15.16 1.86
N ARG A 244 8.05 -14.35 2.62
CA ARG A 244 8.54 -14.71 3.96
C ARG A 244 7.64 -14.14 5.06
N PRO A 245 7.51 -14.84 6.18
CA PRO A 245 6.69 -14.36 7.29
C PRO A 245 7.32 -13.22 8.09
N VAL A 246 8.60 -12.91 7.86
CA VAL A 246 9.33 -11.81 8.52
C VAL A 246 10.02 -10.95 7.47
N TRP A 247 9.73 -9.65 7.50
CA TRP A 247 10.38 -8.64 6.68
C TRP A 247 11.27 -7.76 7.54
N SER A 248 12.57 -7.74 7.27
CA SER A 248 13.56 -6.94 7.99
C SER A 248 14.34 -5.98 7.08
N ASP A 249 14.04 -6.01 5.81
CA ASP A 249 14.75 -5.26 4.75
C ASP A 249 14.08 -3.92 4.41
N ILE A 250 12.86 -3.66 4.90
CA ILE A 250 12.15 -2.39 4.72
C ILE A 250 12.33 -1.52 5.95
N ARG A 251 12.94 -0.35 5.77
CA ARG A 251 13.08 0.64 6.86
C ARG A 251 11.76 1.36 7.13
N GLY A 252 11.50 1.65 8.40
CA GLY A 252 10.38 2.51 8.81
C GLY A 252 10.44 3.89 8.16
N ALA A 253 9.28 4.50 7.89
CA ALA A 253 9.21 5.83 7.32
C ALA A 253 9.70 6.89 8.31
N SER A 254 10.32 7.96 7.79
CA SER A 254 10.78 9.07 8.61
C SER A 254 9.61 9.94 9.08
N LEU A 255 9.55 10.26 10.37
CA LEU A 255 8.58 11.20 10.96
C LEU A 255 8.74 12.65 10.44
N ARG A 256 9.84 12.96 9.75
CA ARG A 256 10.07 14.28 9.13
C ARG A 256 9.05 14.63 8.03
N GLN A 257 8.20 13.70 7.64
CA GLN A 257 7.17 13.91 6.61
C GLN A 257 5.86 14.51 7.14
N GLY A 258 5.80 14.91 8.42
CA GLY A 258 4.65 15.62 9.00
C GLY A 258 3.43 14.74 9.32
N HIS A 259 3.49 13.43 9.08
CA HIS A 259 2.45 12.48 9.48
C HIS A 259 2.94 11.65 10.68
N PRO A 260 2.11 11.45 11.71
CA PRO A 260 2.55 10.84 12.97
C PRO A 260 2.93 9.35 12.87
N ALA A 261 2.41 8.61 11.88
CA ALA A 261 2.66 7.18 11.73
C ALA A 261 2.60 6.72 10.26
N PRO A 262 3.42 7.26 9.34
CA PRO A 262 3.40 6.79 7.96
C PRO A 262 4.10 5.42 7.88
N TYR A 263 3.55 4.50 7.09
CA TYR A 263 4.34 3.37 6.60
C TYR A 263 4.98 3.74 5.25
N PRO A 264 6.13 3.11 4.91
CA PRO A 264 6.85 3.47 3.69
C PRO A 264 6.10 3.04 2.43
N VAL A 265 6.26 3.80 1.34
CA VAL A 265 5.68 3.48 0.03
C VAL A 265 6.12 2.10 -0.45
N GLU A 266 7.38 1.73 -0.22
CA GLU A 266 7.94 0.41 -0.56
C GLU A 266 7.16 -0.75 0.05
N LEU A 267 6.71 -0.62 1.31
CA LEU A 267 5.87 -1.65 1.96
C LEU A 267 4.53 -1.81 1.24
N ALA A 268 3.86 -0.68 0.95
CA ALA A 268 2.60 -0.69 0.21
C ALA A 268 2.78 -1.24 -1.21
N GLU A 269 3.85 -0.85 -1.90
CA GLU A 269 4.18 -1.32 -3.24
C GLU A 269 4.36 -2.84 -3.28
N ARG A 270 5.09 -3.39 -2.31
CA ARG A 270 5.30 -4.83 -2.17
C ARG A 270 3.96 -5.56 -1.97
N LEU A 271 3.11 -5.11 -1.05
CA LEU A 271 1.79 -5.70 -0.79
C LEU A 271 0.86 -5.61 -2.02
N ILE A 272 0.85 -4.47 -2.71
CA ILE A 272 0.04 -4.26 -3.92
C ILE A 272 0.48 -5.22 -5.02
N ARG A 273 1.78 -5.38 -5.26
CA ARG A 273 2.30 -6.28 -6.29
C ARG A 273 2.05 -7.75 -5.96
N MET A 274 2.12 -8.14 -4.68
CA MET A 274 1.85 -9.51 -4.23
C MET A 274 0.39 -9.91 -4.34
N PHE A 275 -0.55 -8.99 -4.11
CA PHE A 275 -1.95 -9.35 -3.88
C PHE A 275 -2.97 -8.69 -4.83
N SER A 276 -2.48 -8.03 -5.89
CA SER A 276 -3.33 -7.45 -6.94
C SER A 276 -2.71 -7.60 -8.31
N PHE A 277 -3.53 -7.39 -9.34
CA PHE A 277 -3.10 -7.40 -10.74
C PHE A 277 -3.09 -5.99 -11.32
N ALA A 278 -2.39 -5.80 -12.45
CA ALA A 278 -2.39 -4.56 -13.22
C ALA A 278 -3.83 -4.08 -13.50
N GLY A 279 -4.08 -2.79 -13.27
CA GLY A 279 -5.41 -2.20 -13.44
C GLY A 279 -6.41 -2.46 -12.29
N ASP A 280 -6.06 -3.26 -11.28
CA ASP A 280 -6.91 -3.50 -10.11
C ASP A 280 -7.14 -2.23 -9.29
N LEU A 281 -8.26 -2.21 -8.57
CA LEU A 281 -8.60 -1.14 -7.65
C LEU A 281 -8.12 -1.47 -6.23
N VAL A 282 -7.27 -0.61 -5.69
CA VAL A 282 -6.74 -0.66 -4.32
C VAL A 282 -7.43 0.41 -3.47
N LEU A 283 -7.89 0.04 -2.28
CA LEU A 283 -8.50 0.95 -1.32
C LEU A 283 -7.59 1.15 -0.10
N ASP A 284 -7.48 2.39 0.35
CA ASP A 284 -6.96 2.75 1.66
C ASP A 284 -8.00 3.62 2.40
N PRO A 285 -8.76 3.03 3.35
CA PRO A 285 -9.79 3.77 4.10
C PRO A 285 -9.23 4.70 5.17
N PHE A 286 -7.92 4.65 5.46
CA PHE A 286 -7.20 5.50 6.41
C PHE A 286 -5.95 6.07 5.77
N ALA A 287 -6.12 6.82 4.68
CA ALA A 287 -5.08 7.15 3.72
C ALA A 287 -3.90 7.96 4.29
N GLY A 288 -4.12 8.76 5.32
CA GLY A 288 -3.07 9.59 5.91
C GLY A 288 -2.30 10.38 4.85
N SER A 289 -0.99 10.17 4.81
CA SER A 289 -0.11 10.85 3.84
C SER A 289 -0.13 10.25 2.41
N GLY A 290 -0.97 9.24 2.11
CA GLY A 290 -1.18 8.69 0.78
C GLY A 290 -0.11 7.70 0.30
N SER A 291 0.54 6.96 1.18
CA SER A 291 1.58 5.98 0.78
C SER A 291 1.03 4.88 -0.13
N THR A 292 -0.18 4.38 0.14
CA THR A 292 -0.87 3.39 -0.70
C THR A 292 -1.17 3.95 -2.10
N ALA A 293 -1.68 5.18 -2.19
CA ALA A 293 -1.98 5.80 -3.48
C ALA A 293 -0.72 5.99 -4.33
N VAL A 294 0.38 6.47 -3.73
CA VAL A 294 1.68 6.59 -4.41
C VAL A 294 2.16 5.23 -4.91
N ALA A 295 2.04 4.18 -4.10
CA ALA A 295 2.41 2.83 -4.50
C ALA A 295 1.52 2.29 -5.63
N ALA A 296 0.21 2.59 -5.61
CA ALA A 296 -0.71 2.22 -6.69
C ALA A 296 -0.34 2.88 -8.02
N VAL A 297 0.03 4.18 -8.02
CA VAL A 297 0.56 4.87 -9.20
C VAL A 297 1.78 4.15 -9.76
N ARG A 298 2.77 3.82 -8.92
CA ARG A 298 4.01 3.15 -9.34
C ARG A 298 3.80 1.79 -9.95
N THR A 299 2.77 1.11 -9.51
CA THR A 299 2.53 -0.29 -9.87
C THR A 299 1.47 -0.47 -10.96
N GLY A 300 0.91 0.61 -11.49
CA GLY A 300 -0.14 0.55 -12.52
C GLY A 300 -1.47 -0.01 -12.00
N ARG A 301 -1.82 0.33 -10.75
CA ARG A 301 -3.12 0.02 -10.14
C ARG A 301 -3.93 1.29 -9.96
N ASN A 302 -5.25 1.17 -10.00
CA ASN A 302 -6.15 2.25 -9.61
C ASN A 302 -6.22 2.35 -8.09
N SER A 303 -6.57 3.51 -7.53
CA SER A 303 -6.72 3.63 -6.08
C SER A 303 -7.85 4.55 -5.65
N ILE A 304 -8.43 4.20 -4.50
CA ILE A 304 -9.31 5.05 -3.71
C ILE A 304 -8.65 5.22 -2.34
N SER A 305 -8.54 6.47 -1.91
CA SER A 305 -8.00 6.88 -0.61
C SER A 305 -9.03 7.69 0.13
N VAL A 306 -9.41 7.27 1.33
CA VAL A 306 -10.36 7.99 2.20
C VAL A 306 -9.60 8.55 3.40
N GLU A 307 -9.81 9.82 3.69
CA GLU A 307 -9.14 10.52 4.79
C GLU A 307 -10.08 11.53 5.44
N ILE A 308 -10.10 11.55 6.77
CA ILE A 308 -10.96 12.42 7.55
C ILE A 308 -10.29 13.76 7.89
N GLU A 309 -8.97 13.87 7.72
CA GLU A 309 -8.19 15.07 8.00
C GLU A 309 -7.82 15.83 6.73
N ASN A 310 -8.33 17.07 6.60
CA ASN A 310 -8.04 17.91 5.43
C ASN A 310 -6.54 18.18 5.22
N SER A 311 -5.78 18.31 6.29
CA SER A 311 -4.33 18.52 6.23
C SER A 311 -3.61 17.34 5.56
N TYR A 312 -4.02 16.12 5.85
CA TYR A 312 -3.45 14.91 5.25
C TYR A 312 -3.89 14.73 3.80
N ILE A 313 -5.12 15.12 3.43
CA ILE A 313 -5.56 15.13 2.03
C ILE A 313 -4.65 16.03 1.18
N GLY A 314 -4.33 17.23 1.67
CA GLY A 314 -3.39 18.13 0.98
C GLY A 314 -2.00 17.50 0.78
N MET A 315 -1.51 16.83 1.81
CA MET A 315 -0.22 16.13 1.76
C MET A 315 -0.26 14.95 0.77
N ALA A 316 -1.27 14.09 0.87
CA ALA A 316 -1.46 12.95 -0.02
C ALA A 316 -1.57 13.40 -1.48
N ARG A 317 -2.37 14.43 -1.75
CA ARG A 317 -2.50 15.03 -3.09
C ARG A 317 -1.14 15.45 -3.66
N GLY A 318 -0.35 16.19 -2.89
CA GLY A 318 0.98 16.66 -3.34
C GLY A 318 1.92 15.50 -3.68
N ARG A 319 1.92 14.44 -2.84
CA ARG A 319 2.75 13.25 -3.08
C ARG A 319 2.31 12.46 -4.30
N VAL A 320 1.01 12.25 -4.48
CA VAL A 320 0.46 11.53 -5.64
C VAL A 320 0.72 12.30 -6.93
N LEU A 321 0.49 13.61 -6.97
CA LEU A 321 0.79 14.43 -8.16
C LEU A 321 2.28 14.39 -8.54
N LYS A 322 3.17 14.43 -7.55
CA LYS A 322 4.61 14.28 -7.78
C LYS A 322 4.94 12.92 -8.41
N GLU A 323 4.32 11.85 -7.92
CA GLU A 323 4.57 10.52 -8.45
C GLU A 323 3.98 10.33 -9.85
N ILE A 324 2.81 10.87 -10.13
CA ILE A 324 2.21 10.91 -11.48
C ILE A 324 3.18 11.56 -12.46
N ALA A 325 3.76 12.72 -12.09
CA ALA A 325 4.75 13.38 -12.92
C ALA A 325 6.03 12.55 -13.11
N ASN A 326 6.42 11.75 -12.12
CA ASN A 326 7.56 10.84 -12.22
C ASN A 326 7.30 9.71 -13.23
N VAL A 327 6.18 8.99 -13.11
CA VAL A 327 5.87 7.87 -14.01
C VAL A 327 5.65 8.36 -15.44
N ALA A 328 5.02 9.53 -15.64
CA ALA A 328 4.85 10.13 -16.96
C ALA A 328 6.20 10.45 -17.64
N ARG A 329 7.19 10.94 -16.87
CA ARG A 329 8.54 11.19 -17.41
C ARG A 329 9.30 9.91 -17.75
N CYS A 330 9.10 8.86 -16.99
CA CYS A 330 9.73 7.57 -17.27
C CYS A 330 9.13 6.91 -18.52
N GLY A 331 7.84 7.15 -18.82
CA GLY A 331 7.17 6.62 -20.02
C GLY A 331 7.07 5.10 -20.05
N VAL A 332 7.13 4.42 -18.90
CA VAL A 332 7.06 2.97 -18.78
C VAL A 332 5.84 2.54 -17.98
N GLN A 333 5.42 1.30 -18.14
CA GLN A 333 4.24 0.73 -17.48
C GLN A 333 2.97 1.57 -17.75
N ALA A 334 2.12 1.79 -16.75
CA ALA A 334 0.97 2.69 -16.86
C ALA A 334 1.44 4.15 -16.76
N ALA A 335 1.99 4.69 -17.83
CA ALA A 335 2.63 6.00 -17.85
C ALA A 335 1.67 7.19 -17.70
N THR A 336 0.36 6.96 -17.86
CA THR A 336 -0.69 7.97 -17.67
C THR A 336 -1.42 7.72 -16.35
N ALA A 337 -1.60 8.75 -15.54
CA ALA A 337 -2.39 8.63 -14.32
C ALA A 337 -3.21 9.90 -14.07
N HIS A 338 -4.44 9.71 -13.62
CA HIS A 338 -5.40 10.79 -13.35
C HIS A 338 -5.74 10.82 -11.88
N LEU A 339 -5.66 12.00 -11.26
CA LEU A 339 -6.03 12.21 -9.86
C LEU A 339 -7.29 13.08 -9.76
N THR A 340 -8.26 12.61 -9.00
CA THR A 340 -9.45 13.35 -8.56
C THR A 340 -9.41 13.53 -7.05
N VAL A 341 -9.74 14.73 -6.56
CA VAL A 341 -9.90 14.99 -5.13
C VAL A 341 -11.35 15.39 -4.89
N GLU A 342 -12.04 14.63 -4.05
CA GLU A 342 -13.46 14.81 -3.73
C GLU A 342 -13.65 15.29 -2.28
N ARG A 343 -14.65 16.14 -2.07
CA ARG A 343 -15.03 16.65 -0.75
C ARG A 343 -16.32 16.00 -0.26
#